data_dd89f9c74f41ad357924077ac09ac37a
#
_entry.id   dd89f9c74f41ad357924077ac09ac37a
#
_cell.length_a   1.000
_cell.length_b   1.000
_cell.length_c   1.000
_cell.angle_alpha   90.00
_cell.angle_beta   90.00
_cell.angle_gamma   90.00
#
_symmetry.space_group_name_H-M   'P 1'
#
loop_
_entity.id
_entity.type
_entity.pdbx_description
1 polymer ?
#
loop_
_entity_poly.entity_id
_entity_poly.type
_entity_poly.pdbx_seq_one_letter_code
_entity_poly.pdbx_strand_id
1 'polypeptide(L)'
;MTNEANLIKDQSFRIDEQTCLLKNVEYLNSPNQDDRRDGQDPEIIVIHGISLPPGEYGGSYVCDLFLNSLDTSVCEYFKEISTLKVSSHLFINRLGRVIQFVPFNSRAWHAGESAYR
;
A
#
# COMPACT_ATOMS: atom_id res chain seq x y z
N MET A 1 -3.50 -11.99 33.45
CA MET A 1 -3.15 -12.57 32.14
C MET A 1 -3.88 -11.81 31.04
N THR A 2 -3.13 -11.27 30.11
CA THR A 2 -3.71 -10.56 28.98
C THR A 2 -4.23 -11.56 27.98
N ASN A 3 -5.49 -11.46 27.58
CA ASN A 3 -6.04 -12.33 26.53
C ASN A 3 -5.86 -11.68 25.16
N GLU A 4 -6.10 -12.46 24.11
CA GLU A 4 -5.94 -11.98 22.73
C GLU A 4 -6.82 -10.78 22.39
N ALA A 5 -8.02 -10.72 22.94
CA ALA A 5 -8.93 -9.59 22.70
C ALA A 5 -8.36 -8.27 23.22
N ASN A 6 -7.68 -8.29 24.38
CA ASN A 6 -7.02 -7.10 24.90
C ASN A 6 -5.82 -6.69 24.05
N LEU A 7 -5.03 -7.66 23.56
CA LEU A 7 -3.92 -7.39 22.65
C LEU A 7 -4.42 -6.75 21.35
N ILE A 8 -5.52 -7.24 20.79
CA ILE A 8 -6.10 -6.69 19.58
C ILE A 8 -6.56 -5.23 19.80
N LYS A 9 -7.17 -4.94 20.93
CA LYS A 9 -7.58 -3.58 21.28
C LYS A 9 -6.40 -2.63 21.38
N ASP A 10 -5.26 -3.10 21.89
CA ASP A 10 -4.07 -2.29 22.07
C ASP A 10 -3.31 -2.07 20.75
N GLN A 11 -3.69 -2.78 19.69
CA GLN A 11 -3.09 -2.66 18.37
C GLN A 11 -3.87 -1.76 17.42
N SER A 12 -4.67 -0.84 17.97
CA SER A 12 -5.41 0.11 17.14
C SER A 12 -4.42 1.02 16.39
N PHE A 13 -4.72 1.26 15.11
CA PHE A 13 -3.90 2.12 14.26
C PHE A 13 -4.18 3.58 14.58
N ARG A 14 -3.12 4.38 14.58
CA ARG A 14 -3.21 5.82 14.78
C ARG A 14 -2.42 6.54 13.71
N ILE A 15 -2.90 7.69 13.29
CA ILE A 15 -2.26 8.50 12.28
C ILE A 15 -1.48 9.62 12.98
N ASP A 16 -0.22 9.79 12.57
CA ASP A 16 0.56 10.97 12.93
C ASP A 16 0.10 12.11 12.02
N GLU A 17 -0.49 13.14 12.59
CA GLU A 17 -1.08 14.25 11.81
C GLU A 17 -0.04 15.09 11.08
N GLN A 18 1.20 15.13 11.57
CA GLN A 18 2.26 15.89 10.91
C GLN A 18 2.80 15.19 9.67
N THR A 19 2.97 13.89 9.75
CA THR A 19 3.54 13.09 8.65
C THR A 19 2.47 12.44 7.78
N CYS A 20 1.24 12.34 8.26
CA CYS A 20 0.15 11.59 7.63
C CYS A 20 0.48 10.12 7.41
N LEU A 21 1.28 9.56 8.31
CA LEU A 21 1.66 8.15 8.33
C LEU A 21 1.03 7.47 9.55
N LEU A 22 0.74 6.17 9.39
CA LEU A 22 0.33 5.36 10.53
C LEU A 22 1.52 5.17 11.49
N LYS A 23 1.24 5.31 12.78
CA LYS A 23 2.23 5.02 13.83
C LYS A 23 2.41 3.51 13.97
N ASN A 24 3.64 3.09 14.27
CA ASN A 24 3.99 1.69 14.53
C ASN A 24 3.72 0.74 13.34
N VAL A 25 3.79 1.28 12.13
CA VAL A 25 3.65 0.53 10.88
C VAL A 25 4.90 0.76 10.06
N GLU A 26 5.37 -0.28 9.38
CA GLU A 26 6.50 -0.14 8.46
C GLU A 26 6.13 0.82 7.34
N TYR A 27 7.03 1.77 7.06
CA TYR A 27 6.86 2.73 5.99
C TYR A 27 7.96 2.56 4.95
N LEU A 28 7.55 2.24 3.72
CA LEU A 28 8.43 2.14 2.56
C LEU A 28 7.94 3.15 1.53
N ASN A 29 8.60 4.30 1.45
CA ASN A 29 8.13 5.42 0.64
C ASN A 29 8.20 5.10 -0.86
N SER A 30 7.03 4.92 -1.49
CA SER A 30 6.95 4.71 -2.92
C SER A 30 7.17 6.01 -3.68
N PRO A 31 7.96 6.02 -4.76
CA PRO A 31 8.08 7.20 -5.61
C PRO A 31 6.84 7.45 -6.47
N ASN A 32 5.91 6.49 -6.52
CA ASN A 32 4.73 6.53 -7.39
C ASN A 32 3.60 7.26 -6.70
N GLN A 33 3.80 8.56 -6.44
CA GLN A 33 2.85 9.41 -5.75
C GLN A 33 3.01 10.86 -6.21
N ASP A 34 1.95 11.63 -6.02
CA ASP A 34 1.99 13.08 -6.25
C ASP A 34 1.03 13.78 -5.28
N ASP A 35 0.91 15.08 -5.42
CA ASP A 35 0.03 15.87 -4.57
C ASP A 35 -1.44 15.61 -4.89
N ARG A 36 -2.28 15.65 -3.87
CA ARG A 36 -3.73 15.58 -4.06
C ARG A 36 -4.20 16.86 -4.75
N ARG A 37 -5.18 16.71 -5.65
CA ARG A 37 -5.81 17.86 -6.29
C ARG A 37 -6.49 18.72 -5.23
N ASP A 38 -6.30 20.04 -5.34
CA ASP A 38 -6.97 21.03 -4.51
C ASP A 38 -6.75 20.84 -3.01
N GLY A 39 -5.70 20.12 -2.62
CA GLY A 39 -5.37 19.87 -1.22
C GLY A 39 -6.46 19.17 -0.43
N GLN A 40 -7.32 18.40 -1.08
CA GLN A 40 -8.44 17.75 -0.43
C GLN A 40 -7.99 16.61 0.48
N ASP A 41 -8.69 16.47 1.61
CA ASP A 41 -8.53 15.34 2.51
C ASP A 41 -9.17 14.08 1.93
N PRO A 42 -8.68 12.88 2.30
CA PRO A 42 -9.33 11.64 1.92
C PRO A 42 -10.76 11.56 2.48
N GLU A 43 -11.72 11.20 1.62
CA GLU A 43 -13.12 11.05 2.01
C GLU A 43 -13.59 9.62 1.87
N ILE A 44 -12.87 8.79 1.11
CA ILE A 44 -13.30 7.44 0.74
C ILE A 44 -12.13 6.50 0.89
N ILE A 45 -12.42 5.29 1.37
CA ILE A 45 -11.48 4.18 1.39
C ILE A 45 -11.81 3.24 0.23
N VAL A 46 -10.84 2.99 -0.63
CA VAL A 46 -10.98 2.02 -1.73
C VAL A 46 -10.16 0.79 -1.39
N ILE A 47 -10.80 -0.36 -1.41
CA ILE A 47 -10.15 -1.65 -1.13
C ILE A 47 -10.18 -2.50 -2.39
N HIS A 48 -9.03 -2.99 -2.80
CA HIS A 48 -8.95 -3.94 -3.91
C HIS A 48 -7.86 -4.97 -3.67
N GLY A 49 -8.02 -6.14 -4.30
CA GLY A 49 -7.06 -7.22 -4.15
C GLY A 49 -5.86 -7.06 -5.08
N ILE A 50 -4.74 -7.62 -4.65
CA ILE A 50 -3.54 -7.70 -5.48
C ILE A 50 -2.79 -8.99 -5.14
N SER A 51 -2.26 -9.64 -6.17
CA SER A 51 -1.35 -10.78 -5.98
C SER A 51 -0.32 -10.78 -7.11
N LEU A 52 0.92 -11.13 -6.80
CA LEU A 52 2.02 -11.20 -7.77
C LEU A 52 2.88 -12.44 -7.50
N PRO A 53 3.01 -13.39 -8.46
CA PRO A 53 2.21 -13.46 -9.70
C PRO A 53 0.72 -13.64 -9.41
N PRO A 54 -0.17 -13.42 -10.40
CA PRO A 54 -1.60 -13.55 -10.15
C PRO A 54 -1.96 -14.88 -9.50
N GLY A 55 -2.75 -14.82 -8.42
CA GLY A 55 -3.16 -16.00 -7.66
C GLY A 55 -2.15 -16.49 -6.64
N GLU A 56 -0.97 -15.91 -6.58
CA GLU A 56 0.06 -16.26 -5.60
C GLU A 56 0.20 -15.14 -4.56
N TYR A 57 0.29 -15.51 -3.31
CA TYR A 57 0.33 -14.57 -2.18
C TYR A 57 1.58 -14.81 -1.35
N GLY A 58 2.06 -13.74 -0.71
CA GLY A 58 3.28 -13.78 0.07
C GLY A 58 4.47 -13.25 -0.72
N GLY A 59 5.64 -13.23 -0.09
CA GLY A 59 6.86 -12.69 -0.68
C GLY A 59 6.85 -11.17 -0.75
N SER A 60 7.80 -10.60 -1.46
CA SER A 60 8.03 -9.15 -1.51
C SER A 60 7.62 -8.51 -2.83
N TYR A 61 7.00 -9.25 -3.75
CA TYR A 61 6.80 -8.77 -5.13
C TYR A 61 5.90 -7.53 -5.21
N VAL A 62 4.84 -7.47 -4.40
CA VAL A 62 3.97 -6.28 -4.38
C VAL A 62 4.74 -5.07 -3.90
N CYS A 63 5.51 -5.21 -2.82
CA CYS A 63 6.36 -4.14 -2.31
C CYS A 63 7.38 -3.71 -3.37
N ASP A 64 7.99 -4.67 -4.04
CA ASP A 64 8.99 -4.40 -5.10
C ASP A 64 8.35 -3.62 -6.25
N LEU A 65 7.13 -3.98 -6.65
CA LEU A 65 6.41 -3.26 -7.69
C LEU A 65 6.16 -1.79 -7.29
N PHE A 66 5.69 -1.57 -6.07
CA PHE A 66 5.40 -0.21 -5.59
C PHE A 66 6.66 0.63 -5.42
N LEU A 67 7.81 0.01 -5.25
CA LEU A 67 9.11 0.68 -5.13
C LEU A 67 9.87 0.73 -6.46
N ASN A 68 9.26 0.29 -7.56
CA ASN A 68 9.88 0.22 -8.89
C ASN A 68 11.15 -0.65 -8.93
N SER A 69 11.16 -1.71 -8.14
CA SER A 69 12.31 -2.62 -8.02
C SER A 69 11.94 -4.08 -8.31
N LEU A 70 10.87 -4.31 -9.06
CA LEU A 70 10.41 -5.65 -9.39
C LEU A 70 11.43 -6.38 -10.26
N ASP A 71 11.81 -7.59 -9.84
CA ASP A 71 12.76 -8.43 -10.58
C ASP A 71 12.05 -9.08 -11.77
N THR A 72 12.36 -8.57 -12.97
CA THR A 72 11.74 -9.05 -14.21
C THR A 72 12.24 -10.42 -14.66
N SER A 73 13.27 -10.96 -14.03
CA SER A 73 13.78 -12.29 -14.37
C SER A 73 12.94 -13.43 -13.77
N VAL A 74 12.04 -13.13 -12.84
CA VAL A 74 11.24 -14.14 -12.14
C VAL A 74 10.22 -14.80 -13.08
N CYS A 75 9.50 -14.02 -13.88
CA CYS A 75 8.54 -14.56 -14.86
C CYS A 75 8.21 -13.50 -15.93
N GLU A 76 7.64 -13.96 -17.03
CA GLU A 76 7.28 -13.07 -18.16
C GLU A 76 6.27 -12.00 -17.77
N TYR A 77 5.32 -12.33 -16.89
CA TYR A 77 4.32 -11.38 -16.44
C TYR A 77 4.97 -10.16 -15.78
N PHE A 78 6.06 -10.35 -15.03
CA PHE A 78 6.76 -9.26 -14.39
C PHE A 78 7.40 -8.31 -15.40
N LYS A 79 7.82 -8.80 -16.54
CA LYS A 79 8.31 -7.93 -17.62
C LYS A 79 7.22 -7.00 -18.12
N GLU A 80 5.99 -7.52 -18.24
CA GLU A 80 4.85 -6.73 -18.71
C GLU A 80 4.47 -5.62 -17.75
N ILE A 81 4.50 -5.88 -16.46
CA ILE A 81 4.05 -4.92 -15.45
C ILE A 81 5.17 -4.06 -14.87
N SER A 82 6.44 -4.39 -15.10
CA SER A 82 7.57 -3.68 -14.49
C SER A 82 7.66 -2.20 -14.89
N THR A 83 7.06 -1.83 -16.02
CA THR A 83 7.01 -0.45 -16.49
C THR A 83 5.86 0.35 -15.88
N LEU A 84 4.94 -0.32 -15.20
CA LEU A 84 3.84 0.36 -14.51
C LEU A 84 4.37 1.09 -13.28
N LYS A 85 3.99 2.34 -13.16
CA LYS A 85 4.32 3.16 -12.00
C LYS A 85 3.09 3.24 -11.11
N VAL A 86 2.95 2.29 -10.21
CA VAL A 86 1.75 2.14 -9.38
C VAL A 86 2.11 2.03 -7.91
N SER A 87 1.15 2.37 -7.06
CA SER A 87 1.27 2.25 -5.61
C SER A 87 -0.11 2.23 -4.96
N SER A 88 -0.12 1.97 -3.67
CA SER A 88 -1.27 2.20 -2.81
C SER A 88 -0.79 2.89 -1.53
N HIS A 89 -1.71 3.48 -0.78
CA HIS A 89 -1.36 4.05 0.52
C HIS A 89 -0.91 2.95 1.47
N LEU A 90 -1.69 1.89 1.56
CA LEU A 90 -1.42 0.76 2.45
C LEU A 90 -1.47 -0.54 1.67
N PHE A 91 -0.64 -1.48 2.08
CA PHE A 91 -0.71 -2.86 1.65
C PHE A 91 -0.86 -3.75 2.89
N ILE A 92 -1.85 -4.62 2.88
CA ILE A 92 -2.09 -5.59 3.95
C ILE A 92 -1.82 -6.97 3.38
N ASN A 93 -0.82 -7.66 3.93
CA ASN A 93 -0.49 -8.99 3.44
C ASN A 93 -1.39 -10.07 4.04
N ARG A 94 -1.19 -11.32 3.63
CA ARG A 94 -2.02 -12.44 4.08
C ARG A 94 -1.88 -12.75 5.56
N LEU A 95 -0.81 -12.29 6.20
CA LEU A 95 -0.59 -12.45 7.63
C LEU A 95 -1.19 -11.30 8.43
N GLY A 96 -1.83 -10.33 7.78
CA GLY A 96 -2.42 -9.18 8.43
C GLY A 96 -1.41 -8.07 8.73
N ARG A 97 -0.18 -8.17 8.26
CA ARG A 97 0.81 -7.11 8.43
C ARG A 97 0.52 -5.96 7.49
N VAL A 98 0.57 -4.75 8.02
CA VAL A 98 0.31 -3.52 7.25
C VAL A 98 1.64 -2.83 6.95
N ILE A 99 1.80 -2.42 5.69
CA ILE A 99 2.94 -1.61 5.24
C ILE A 99 2.36 -0.37 4.57
N GLN A 100 2.86 0.80 4.92
CA GLN A 100 2.45 2.05 4.28
C GLN A 100 3.46 2.44 3.22
N PHE A 101 2.98 2.82 2.03
CA PHE A 101 3.82 3.23 0.91
C PHE A 101 3.68 4.71 0.56
N VAL A 102 2.55 5.31 0.88
CA VAL A 102 2.25 6.69 0.53
C VAL A 102 1.59 7.38 1.72
N PRO A 103 2.04 8.58 2.10
CA PRO A 103 1.34 9.35 3.14
C PRO A 103 -0.09 9.66 2.72
N PHE A 104 -0.99 9.76 3.68
CA PHE A 104 -2.41 9.98 3.38
C PHE A 104 -2.70 11.35 2.75
N ASN A 105 -1.79 12.30 2.90
CA ASN A 105 -1.94 13.61 2.26
C ASN A 105 -1.40 13.65 0.83
N SER A 106 -0.86 12.55 0.34
CA SER A 106 -0.46 12.40 -1.05
C SER A 106 -1.41 11.47 -1.80
N ARG A 107 -1.38 11.54 -3.12
CA ARG A 107 -2.16 10.65 -3.98
C ARG A 107 -1.31 9.45 -4.38
N ALA A 108 -1.76 8.25 -4.06
CA ALA A 108 -1.15 7.02 -4.56
C ALA A 108 -1.63 6.77 -6.00
N TRP A 109 -0.80 6.09 -6.78
CA TRP A 109 -1.10 5.77 -8.18
C TRP A 109 -1.49 4.30 -8.29
N HIS A 110 -2.77 3.99 -8.08
CA HIS A 110 -3.22 2.61 -8.28
C HIS A 110 -3.40 2.28 -9.76
N ALA A 111 -3.45 1.01 -10.09
CA ALA A 111 -3.51 0.57 -11.48
C ALA A 111 -4.82 1.01 -12.16
N GLY A 112 -4.70 1.60 -13.35
CA GLY A 112 -5.82 2.05 -14.14
C GLY A 112 -6.40 3.39 -13.70
N GLU A 113 -7.27 3.94 -14.52
CA GLU A 113 -7.99 5.17 -14.21
C GLU A 113 -9.23 4.83 -13.40
N SER A 114 -9.49 5.61 -12.38
CA SER A 114 -10.73 5.48 -11.62
C SER A 114 -11.17 6.85 -11.12
N ALA A 115 -12.47 6.99 -10.96
CA ALA A 115 -13.06 8.21 -10.42
C ALA A 115 -14.28 7.86 -9.59
N TYR A 116 -14.46 8.58 -8.48
CA TYR A 116 -15.66 8.51 -7.67
C TYR A 116 -16.50 9.76 -7.90
N ARG A 117 -17.81 9.56 -8.00
CA ARG A 117 -18.78 10.65 -8.18
C ARG A 117 -19.83 10.63 -7.08
#